data_16f7fc0ffd5e1603326ea1ad755cef1f
#
_entry.id   16f7fc0ffd5e1603326ea1ad755cef1f
#
_cell.length_a   1.000
_cell.length_b   1.000
_cell.length_c   1.000
_cell.angle_alpha   90.00
_cell.angle_beta   90.00
_cell.angle_gamma   90.00
#
_symmetry.space_group_name_H-M   'P 1'
#
loop_
_entity.id
_entity.type
_entity.pdbx_description
1 polymer ?
#
loop_
_entity_poly.entity_id
_entity_poly.type
_entity_poly.pdbx_seq_one_letter_code
_entity_poly.pdbx_strand_id
1 'polypeptide(L)'
;FLDDLRAKLEEAGDNPRTLLNLRKRIAKIRVFDPACGSGNFLVIAYKEMRAIEAEINRRRGEPDRASEIPVTNFRGIELRDFPAEIARLALVIAEYQCDVLYRGQKLALAEFLPLRNENWITCGNALRLDWLSICPPTGTGVKLQAEDLFHTPLDQAQIDFENEGGETYICGNPPYSGGTVQSVEQKEDLEAVFSGRANSWKSLDYVSGWFVKFADFARHVDACGAFVSTKSICQGEQVARLWPIIFQSG
;
A
#
# COMPACT_ATOMS: atom_id res chain seq x y z
N PHE A 1 10.97 -1.42 -0.12
CA PHE A 1 10.85 -0.02 -0.62
C PHE A 1 11.49 0.99 0.32
N LEU A 2 11.35 0.87 1.63
CA LEU A 2 11.95 1.82 2.58
C LEU A 2 13.48 1.84 2.48
N ASP A 3 14.12 0.70 2.27
CA ASP A 3 15.58 0.64 2.10
C ASP A 3 16.03 1.26 0.77
N ASP A 4 15.24 1.12 -0.30
CA ASP A 4 15.46 1.82 -1.57
C ASP A 4 15.37 3.35 -1.39
N LEU A 5 14.35 3.83 -0.67
CA LEU A 5 14.22 5.26 -0.38
C LEU A 5 15.39 5.81 0.46
N ARG A 6 15.87 5.04 1.44
CA ARG A 6 17.07 5.41 2.22
C ARG A 6 18.33 5.42 1.36
N ALA A 7 18.51 4.40 0.51
CA ALA A 7 19.63 4.37 -0.43
C ALA A 7 19.62 5.59 -1.36
N LYS A 8 18.48 5.95 -1.91
CA LYS A 8 18.31 7.15 -2.74
C LYS A 8 18.55 8.45 -1.99
N LEU A 9 18.21 8.51 -0.71
CA LEU A 9 18.55 9.66 0.15
C LEU A 9 20.05 9.81 0.31
N GLU A 10 20.78 8.71 0.52
CA GLU A 10 22.25 8.74 0.62
C GLU A 10 22.92 9.08 -0.72
N GLU A 11 22.43 8.52 -1.82
CA GLU A 11 22.90 8.85 -3.18
C GLU A 11 22.68 10.33 -3.54
N ALA A 12 21.58 10.92 -3.06
CA ALA A 12 21.27 12.34 -3.29
C ALA A 12 22.26 13.28 -2.61
N GLY A 13 22.90 12.85 -1.51
CA GLY A 13 23.78 13.69 -0.70
C GLY A 13 23.09 15.00 -0.30
N ASP A 14 23.75 16.13 -0.58
CA ASP A 14 23.22 17.48 -0.33
C ASP A 14 22.74 18.18 -1.63
N ASN A 15 22.50 17.42 -2.71
CA ASN A 15 22.02 18.01 -3.95
C ASN A 15 20.55 18.46 -3.81
N PRO A 16 20.26 19.78 -3.85
CA PRO A 16 18.92 20.30 -3.56
C PRO A 16 17.84 19.82 -4.54
N ARG A 17 18.20 19.60 -5.82
CA ARG A 17 17.27 19.17 -6.86
C ARG A 17 16.90 17.69 -6.68
N THR A 18 17.91 16.84 -6.45
CA THR A 18 17.68 15.40 -6.23
C THR A 18 16.87 15.15 -4.95
N LEU A 19 17.20 15.86 -3.87
CA LEU A 19 16.44 15.83 -2.61
C LEU A 19 14.97 16.27 -2.82
N LEU A 20 14.73 17.33 -3.58
CA LEU A 20 13.38 17.79 -3.89
C LEU A 20 12.58 16.74 -4.68
N ASN A 21 13.22 16.12 -5.68
CA ASN A 21 12.57 15.08 -6.48
C ASN A 21 12.24 13.86 -5.61
N LEU A 22 13.14 13.43 -4.72
CA LEU A 22 12.89 12.33 -3.80
C LEU A 22 11.72 12.66 -2.85
N ARG A 23 11.64 13.90 -2.31
CA ARG A 23 10.51 14.33 -1.48
C ARG A 23 9.19 14.26 -2.22
N LYS A 24 9.13 14.78 -3.45
CA LYS A 24 7.94 14.72 -4.31
C LYS A 24 7.51 13.28 -4.62
N ARG A 25 8.48 12.37 -4.85
CA ARG A 25 8.21 10.94 -5.05
C ARG A 25 7.58 10.34 -3.79
N ILE A 26 8.18 10.53 -2.63
CA ILE A 26 7.70 9.97 -1.35
C ILE A 26 6.27 10.46 -1.05
N ALA A 27 5.98 11.74 -1.29
CA ALA A 27 4.66 12.32 -1.06
C ALA A 27 3.53 11.66 -1.89
N LYS A 28 3.87 11.00 -3.01
CA LYS A 28 2.90 10.34 -3.89
C LYS A 28 2.77 8.83 -3.63
N ILE A 29 3.70 8.22 -2.90
CA ILE A 29 3.67 6.80 -2.58
C ILE A 29 2.40 6.45 -1.79
N ARG A 30 1.76 5.35 -2.16
CA ARG A 30 0.67 4.74 -1.39
C ARG A 30 1.13 3.45 -0.72
N VAL A 31 0.69 3.27 0.51
CA VAL A 31 0.86 2.02 1.26
C VAL A 31 -0.51 1.46 1.57
N PHE A 32 -0.74 0.20 1.20
CA PHE A 32 -2.02 -0.46 1.36
C PHE A 32 -1.85 -1.78 2.09
N ASP A 33 -2.59 -1.97 3.19
CA ASP A 33 -2.64 -3.20 3.96
C ASP A 33 -4.06 -3.77 3.95
N PRO A 34 -4.34 -4.81 3.14
CA PRO A 34 -5.67 -5.40 3.02
C PRO A 34 -6.03 -6.36 4.17
N ALA A 35 -5.25 -6.38 5.24
CA ALA A 35 -5.52 -7.12 6.48
C ALA A 35 -4.92 -6.39 7.68
N CYS A 36 -5.18 -5.08 7.79
CA CYS A 36 -4.36 -4.17 8.59
C CYS A 36 -4.48 -4.34 10.12
N GLY A 37 -5.50 -5.05 10.61
CA GLY A 37 -5.70 -5.17 12.05
C GLY A 37 -5.80 -3.79 12.70
N SER A 38 -4.94 -3.54 13.70
CA SER A 38 -4.78 -2.24 14.36
C SER A 38 -3.86 -1.24 13.61
N GLY A 39 -3.46 -1.54 12.38
CA GLY A 39 -2.71 -0.63 11.52
C GLY A 39 -1.19 -0.61 11.72
N ASN A 40 -0.61 -1.61 12.36
CA ASN A 40 0.82 -1.62 12.71
C ASN A 40 1.74 -1.41 11.51
N PHE A 41 1.54 -2.12 10.38
CA PHE A 41 2.37 -1.96 9.19
C PHE A 41 2.23 -0.56 8.60
N LEU A 42 1.01 -0.01 8.56
CA LEU A 42 0.75 1.33 8.04
C LEU A 42 1.41 2.41 8.91
N VAL A 43 1.31 2.30 10.23
CA VAL A 43 1.94 3.23 11.18
C VAL A 43 3.46 3.22 11.07
N ILE A 44 4.06 2.02 10.98
CA ILE A 44 5.52 1.90 10.82
C ILE A 44 5.95 2.50 9.48
N ALA A 45 5.29 2.15 8.38
CA ALA A 45 5.59 2.69 7.06
C ALA A 45 5.47 4.23 7.05
N TYR A 46 4.41 4.78 7.64
CA TYR A 46 4.23 6.22 7.77
C TYR A 46 5.39 6.88 8.51
N LYS A 47 5.73 6.39 9.70
CA LYS A 47 6.81 6.97 10.52
C LYS A 47 8.16 6.91 9.83
N GLU A 48 8.48 5.82 9.16
CA GLU A 48 9.75 5.66 8.43
C GLU A 48 9.83 6.61 7.22
N MET A 49 8.75 6.77 6.48
CA MET A 49 8.69 7.72 5.36
C MET A 49 8.81 9.16 5.87
N ARG A 50 8.19 9.50 7.00
CA ARG A 50 8.30 10.81 7.66
C ARG A 50 9.72 11.08 8.16
N ALA A 51 10.44 10.05 8.63
CA ALA A 51 11.85 10.18 9.01
C ALA A 51 12.74 10.54 7.80
N ILE A 52 12.52 9.90 6.66
CA ILE A 52 13.22 10.21 5.41
C ILE A 52 12.90 11.64 4.94
N GLU A 53 11.62 12.03 4.95
CA GLU A 53 11.20 13.39 4.59
C GLU A 53 11.85 14.45 5.49
N ALA A 54 11.88 14.21 6.80
CA ALA A 54 12.49 15.12 7.77
C ALA A 54 13.99 15.30 7.51
N GLU A 55 14.70 14.23 7.16
CA GLU A 55 16.11 14.29 6.80
C GLU A 55 16.32 15.06 5.49
N ILE A 56 15.46 14.86 4.48
CA ILE A 56 15.47 15.66 3.25
C ILE A 56 15.29 17.15 3.58
N ASN A 57 14.30 17.49 4.40
CA ASN A 57 14.02 18.88 4.79
C ASN A 57 15.20 19.49 5.55
N ARG A 58 15.84 18.74 6.45
CA ARG A 58 17.04 19.17 7.17
C ARG A 58 18.20 19.47 6.22
N ARG A 59 18.51 18.56 5.27
CA ARG A 59 19.60 18.75 4.28
C ARG A 59 19.31 19.92 3.33
N ARG A 60 18.05 20.24 3.10
CA ARG A 60 17.64 21.40 2.29
C ARG A 60 17.56 22.72 3.05
N GLY A 61 17.78 22.73 4.37
CA GLY A 61 17.64 23.92 5.20
C GLY A 61 16.19 24.35 5.44
N GLU A 62 15.23 23.44 5.35
CA GLU A 62 13.78 23.64 5.50
C GLU A 62 13.22 22.84 6.71
N PRO A 63 13.80 22.89 7.94
CA PRO A 63 13.47 21.97 9.03
C PRO A 63 12.02 22.10 9.53
N ASP A 64 11.43 23.29 9.45
CA ASP A 64 10.05 23.54 9.93
C ASP A 64 8.98 23.31 8.86
N ARG A 65 9.37 22.77 7.70
CA ARG A 65 8.44 22.54 6.60
C ARG A 65 7.38 21.53 6.99
N ALA A 66 6.11 21.82 6.67
CA ALA A 66 5.00 20.87 6.79
C ALA A 66 5.24 19.64 5.93
N SER A 67 4.79 18.48 6.42
CA SER A 67 4.88 17.23 5.65
C SER A 67 4.06 17.31 4.36
N GLU A 68 4.63 16.78 3.30
CA GLU A 68 3.93 16.56 2.02
C GLU A 68 3.36 15.14 1.91
N ILE A 69 3.60 14.27 2.92
CA ILE A 69 3.11 12.88 2.95
C ILE A 69 1.72 12.87 3.62
N PRO A 70 0.62 12.76 2.86
CA PRO A 70 -0.70 12.73 3.45
C PRO A 70 -0.99 11.35 4.08
N VAL A 71 -1.58 11.34 5.27
CA VAL A 71 -2.03 10.11 5.94
C VAL A 71 -3.03 9.34 5.09
N THR A 72 -3.77 10.02 4.22
CA THR A 72 -4.73 9.43 3.27
C THR A 72 -4.10 8.49 2.24
N ASN A 73 -2.77 8.52 2.08
CA ASN A 73 -2.03 7.57 1.25
C ASN A 73 -1.84 6.21 1.93
N PHE A 74 -2.15 6.11 3.23
CA PHE A 74 -2.05 4.87 4.00
C PHE A 74 -3.42 4.25 4.14
N ARG A 75 -3.71 3.25 3.29
CA ARG A 75 -5.01 2.61 3.14
C ARG A 75 -5.02 1.25 3.82
N GLY A 76 -6.15 0.85 4.36
CA GLY A 76 -6.27 -0.47 4.98
C GLY A 76 -7.67 -1.06 4.85
N ILE A 77 -7.73 -2.39 4.93
CA ILE A 77 -8.97 -3.13 5.12
C ILE A 77 -8.86 -3.94 6.40
N GLU A 78 -9.85 -3.87 7.24
CA GLU A 78 -9.98 -4.71 8.43
C GLU A 78 -11.40 -5.26 8.51
N LEU A 79 -11.51 -6.55 8.83
CA LEU A 79 -12.79 -7.25 8.86
C LEU A 79 -13.73 -6.74 9.95
N ARG A 80 -13.19 -6.31 11.09
CA ARG A 80 -13.94 -5.92 12.29
C ARG A 80 -13.88 -4.43 12.55
N ASP A 81 -15.00 -3.84 12.97
CA ASP A 81 -15.11 -2.40 13.22
C ASP A 81 -14.11 -1.88 14.25
N PHE A 82 -14.01 -2.53 15.42
CA PHE A 82 -13.17 -2.03 16.50
C PHE A 82 -11.69 -1.94 16.14
N PRO A 83 -11.01 -2.97 15.58
CA PRO A 83 -9.64 -2.82 15.11
C PRO A 83 -9.50 -1.79 13.98
N ALA A 84 -10.49 -1.64 13.10
CA ALA A 84 -10.46 -0.61 12.06
C ALA A 84 -10.42 0.81 12.66
N GLU A 85 -11.24 1.09 13.69
CA GLU A 85 -11.20 2.36 14.41
C GLU A 85 -9.86 2.58 15.13
N ILE A 86 -9.28 1.52 15.72
CA ILE A 86 -7.94 1.60 16.32
C ILE A 86 -6.89 1.94 15.27
N ALA A 87 -6.95 1.34 14.07
CA ALA A 87 -6.02 1.64 12.99
C ALA A 87 -6.11 3.10 12.52
N ARG A 88 -7.32 3.64 12.40
CA ARG A 88 -7.55 5.07 12.08
C ARG A 88 -6.94 5.97 13.12
N LEU A 89 -7.23 5.73 14.39
CA LEU A 89 -6.69 6.50 15.49
C LEU A 89 -5.16 6.41 15.56
N ALA A 90 -4.60 5.22 15.35
CA ALA A 90 -3.16 5.00 15.37
C ALA A 90 -2.42 5.80 14.30
N LEU A 91 -2.99 5.92 13.10
CA LEU A 91 -2.44 6.75 12.02
C LEU A 91 -2.49 8.25 12.37
N VAL A 92 -3.58 8.74 12.92
CA VAL A 92 -3.72 10.13 13.38
C VAL A 92 -2.71 10.44 14.49
N ILE A 93 -2.54 9.52 15.46
CA ILE A 93 -1.54 9.69 16.52
C ILE A 93 -0.12 9.67 15.93
N ALA A 94 0.16 8.80 14.96
CA ALA A 94 1.46 8.74 14.31
C ALA A 94 1.81 10.03 13.56
N GLU A 95 0.83 10.64 12.86
CA GLU A 95 0.97 11.93 12.21
C GLU A 95 1.37 13.01 13.22
N TYR A 96 0.58 13.15 14.29
CA TYR A 96 0.86 14.11 15.35
C TYR A 96 2.24 13.89 16.00
N GLN A 97 2.59 12.64 16.31
CA GLN A 97 3.89 12.30 16.89
C GLN A 97 5.06 12.69 15.97
N CYS A 98 4.93 12.46 14.66
CA CYS A 98 5.94 12.86 13.69
C CYS A 98 6.06 14.39 13.60
N ASP A 99 4.94 15.11 13.59
CA ASP A 99 4.97 16.57 13.57
C ASP A 99 5.60 17.15 14.82
N VAL A 100 5.30 16.62 16.00
CA VAL A 100 5.96 17.02 17.26
C VAL A 100 7.46 16.73 17.21
N LEU A 101 7.85 15.55 16.71
CA LEU A 101 9.24 15.11 16.66
C LEU A 101 10.10 15.96 15.73
N TYR A 102 9.59 16.30 14.54
CA TYR A 102 10.38 16.92 13.48
C TYR A 102 10.20 18.42 13.37
N ARG A 103 9.09 18.99 13.87
CA ARG A 103 8.74 20.42 13.74
C ARG A 103 8.47 21.08 15.08
N GLY A 104 8.40 20.31 16.15
CA GLY A 104 8.12 20.78 17.51
C GLY A 104 6.63 20.93 17.84
N GLN A 105 6.32 20.86 19.12
CA GLN A 105 4.96 20.80 19.65
C GLN A 105 4.09 21.98 19.25
N LYS A 106 4.67 23.20 19.17
CA LYS A 106 3.91 24.41 18.85
C LYS A 106 3.32 24.38 17.44
N LEU A 107 4.12 23.97 16.43
CA LEU A 107 3.68 23.85 15.05
C LEU A 107 2.72 22.65 14.89
N ALA A 108 3.02 21.53 15.52
CA ALA A 108 2.18 20.34 15.50
C ALA A 108 0.77 20.64 16.02
N LEU A 109 0.63 21.32 17.15
CA LEU A 109 -0.69 21.67 17.72
C LEU A 109 -1.47 22.66 16.83
N ALA A 110 -0.80 23.59 16.18
CA ALA A 110 -1.46 24.59 15.33
C ALA A 110 -2.11 23.95 14.07
N GLU A 111 -1.54 22.85 13.56
CA GLU A 111 -1.99 22.18 12.34
C GLU A 111 -2.87 20.96 12.61
N PHE A 112 -2.82 20.39 13.82
CA PHE A 112 -3.55 19.17 14.16
C PHE A 112 -5.09 19.36 14.20
N LEU A 113 -5.59 20.55 14.38
CA LEU A 113 -7.01 20.85 14.38
C LEU A 113 -7.42 21.66 13.13
N PRO A 114 -8.49 21.25 12.41
CA PRO A 114 -9.50 20.26 12.77
C PRO A 114 -9.12 18.84 12.37
N LEU A 115 -9.55 17.85 13.16
CA LEU A 115 -9.46 16.42 12.81
C LEU A 115 -10.20 16.18 11.49
N ARG A 116 -9.49 15.69 10.47
CA ARG A 116 -10.09 15.36 9.18
C ARG A 116 -10.78 14.02 9.27
N ASN A 117 -12.05 13.98 8.92
CA ASN A 117 -12.88 12.76 8.92
C ASN A 117 -12.71 11.98 7.60
N GLU A 118 -11.47 11.67 7.21
CA GLU A 118 -11.21 10.92 6.00
C GLU A 118 -11.17 9.41 6.31
N ASN A 119 -11.83 8.63 5.47
CA ASN A 119 -11.99 7.20 5.69
C ASN A 119 -10.85 6.43 5.02
N TRP A 120 -9.71 6.31 5.70
CA TRP A 120 -8.50 5.65 5.18
C TRP A 120 -8.50 4.13 5.41
N ILE A 121 -9.22 3.68 6.43
CA ILE A 121 -9.38 2.26 6.78
C ILE A 121 -10.83 1.86 6.51
N THR A 122 -11.01 0.89 5.65
CA THR A 122 -12.32 0.35 5.29
C THR A 122 -12.63 -0.88 6.15
N CYS A 123 -13.78 -0.88 6.83
CA CYS A 123 -14.25 -2.08 7.51
C CYS A 123 -14.93 -3.01 6.50
N GLY A 124 -14.50 -4.28 6.47
CA GLY A 124 -15.11 -5.31 5.61
C GLY A 124 -14.16 -6.44 5.26
N ASN A 125 -14.69 -7.41 4.52
CA ASN A 125 -13.92 -8.57 4.06
C ASN A 125 -13.10 -8.23 2.82
N ALA A 126 -11.78 -8.23 2.94
CA ALA A 126 -10.85 -7.89 1.87
C ALA A 126 -10.99 -8.76 0.61
N LEU A 127 -11.41 -10.02 0.76
CA LEU A 127 -11.62 -10.91 -0.40
C LEU A 127 -12.90 -10.57 -1.18
N ARG A 128 -13.88 -9.90 -0.55
CA ARG A 128 -15.16 -9.48 -1.18
C ARG A 128 -15.13 -8.04 -1.68
N LEU A 129 -14.25 -7.20 -1.12
CA LEU A 129 -14.15 -5.79 -1.48
C LEU A 129 -13.32 -5.57 -2.75
N ASP A 130 -13.63 -4.50 -3.47
CA ASP A 130 -12.83 -4.04 -4.60
C ASP A 130 -11.65 -3.18 -4.12
N TRP A 131 -10.43 -3.69 -4.32
CA TRP A 131 -9.22 -3.00 -3.88
C TRP A 131 -8.93 -1.73 -4.68
N LEU A 132 -9.34 -1.67 -5.95
CA LEU A 132 -9.14 -0.48 -6.78
C LEU A 132 -10.01 0.70 -6.30
N SER A 133 -11.22 0.41 -5.79
CA SER A 133 -12.07 1.46 -5.22
C SER A 133 -11.54 1.99 -3.88
N ILE A 134 -10.87 1.14 -3.09
CA ILE A 134 -10.33 1.50 -1.77
C ILE A 134 -8.97 2.19 -1.89
N CYS A 135 -8.10 1.66 -2.74
CA CYS A 135 -6.77 2.20 -3.01
C CYS A 135 -6.61 2.48 -4.52
N PRO A 136 -7.30 3.50 -5.05
CA PRO A 136 -7.18 3.85 -6.46
C PRO A 136 -5.74 4.30 -6.77
N PRO A 137 -5.24 4.09 -7.99
CA PRO A 137 -3.91 4.55 -8.39
C PRO A 137 -3.79 6.06 -8.24
N THR A 138 -2.58 6.54 -7.92
CA THR A 138 -2.26 7.97 -7.88
C THR A 138 -1.53 8.38 -9.16
N GLY A 139 -2.00 9.44 -9.80
CA GLY A 139 -1.38 9.94 -11.03
C GLY A 139 -1.47 8.94 -12.18
N THR A 140 -0.45 8.90 -13.01
CA THR A 140 -0.35 8.01 -14.17
C THR A 140 0.13 6.60 -13.88
N GLY A 141 0.15 6.17 -12.62
CA GLY A 141 0.40 4.78 -12.23
C GLY A 141 -0.66 3.78 -12.72
N VAL A 142 -1.60 4.23 -13.56
CA VAL A 142 -2.53 3.38 -14.30
C VAL A 142 -1.76 2.76 -15.46
N LYS A 143 -1.59 1.44 -15.44
CA LYS A 143 -1.19 0.70 -16.65
C LYS A 143 -2.31 0.88 -17.67
N LEU A 144 -2.10 1.74 -18.67
CA LEU A 144 -3.00 1.81 -19.81
C LEU A 144 -2.96 0.45 -20.50
N GLN A 145 -4.05 -0.31 -20.41
CA GLN A 145 -4.23 -1.45 -21.31
C GLN A 145 -4.27 -0.88 -22.73
N ALA A 146 -3.44 -1.47 -23.62
CA ALA A 146 -3.20 -1.00 -24.97
C ALA A 146 -4.40 -1.21 -25.91
N GLU A 147 -5.60 -0.78 -25.53
CA GLU A 147 -6.80 -0.75 -26.35
C GLU A 147 -7.33 0.69 -26.51
N ASP A 148 -6.45 1.67 -26.56
CA ASP A 148 -6.86 3.01 -26.96
C ASP A 148 -6.85 3.08 -28.48
N LEU A 149 -8.06 3.10 -29.07
CA LEU A 149 -8.33 3.15 -30.53
C LEU A 149 -7.84 4.45 -31.20
N PHE A 150 -7.28 5.37 -30.42
CA PHE A 150 -6.73 6.63 -30.92
C PHE A 150 -5.28 6.78 -30.44
N HIS A 151 -4.34 6.32 -31.28
CA HIS A 151 -2.91 6.52 -31.10
C HIS A 151 -2.57 8.02 -31.06
N THR A 152 -2.74 8.67 -29.91
CA THR A 152 -2.12 9.96 -29.67
C THR A 152 -0.73 9.69 -29.08
N PRO A 153 0.37 10.00 -29.77
CA PRO A 153 1.69 9.86 -29.20
C PRO A 153 1.83 10.87 -28.05
N LEU A 154 1.75 10.37 -26.80
CA LEU A 154 2.14 11.14 -25.64
C LEU A 154 3.65 11.36 -25.69
N ASP A 155 4.09 12.58 -25.46
CA ASP A 155 5.51 12.90 -25.40
C ASP A 155 6.15 12.08 -24.27
N GLN A 156 7.18 11.27 -24.58
CA GLN A 156 7.86 10.39 -23.63
C GLN A 156 8.33 11.16 -22.40
N ALA A 157 8.75 12.40 -22.56
CA ALA A 157 9.14 13.28 -21.47
C ALA A 157 7.97 13.63 -20.54
N GLN A 158 6.76 13.73 -21.05
CA GLN A 158 5.55 14.00 -20.28
C GLN A 158 5.09 12.77 -19.50
N ILE A 159 5.21 11.58 -20.12
CA ILE A 159 4.94 10.29 -19.49
C ILE A 159 5.92 10.04 -18.33
N ASP A 160 7.22 10.26 -18.51
CA ASP A 160 8.24 10.08 -17.49
C ASP A 160 8.08 11.08 -16.34
N PHE A 161 7.68 12.32 -16.63
CA PHE A 161 7.47 13.36 -15.63
C PHE A 161 6.20 13.14 -14.78
N GLU A 162 5.16 12.59 -15.38
CA GLU A 162 3.89 12.27 -14.70
C GLU A 162 3.96 10.97 -13.91
N ASN A 163 4.80 10.01 -14.31
CA ASN A 163 5.01 8.73 -13.64
C ASN A 163 5.89 8.81 -12.37
N GLU A 164 6.57 9.92 -12.11
CA GLU A 164 7.35 10.08 -10.90
C GLU A 164 6.45 10.05 -9.65
N GLY A 165 6.37 8.90 -8.98
CA GLY A 165 5.80 8.76 -7.65
C GLY A 165 4.36 8.23 -7.56
N GLY A 166 3.83 7.57 -8.61
CA GLY A 166 2.54 6.86 -8.55
C GLY A 166 2.62 5.43 -7.95
N GLU A 167 3.67 5.11 -7.23
CA GLU A 167 3.96 3.77 -6.71
C GLU A 167 2.99 3.37 -5.60
N THR A 168 2.52 2.11 -5.64
CA THR A 168 1.72 1.52 -4.58
C THR A 168 2.45 0.32 -3.98
N TYR A 169 2.62 0.34 -2.66
CA TYR A 169 3.20 -0.78 -1.91
C TYR A 169 2.12 -1.45 -1.08
N ILE A 170 1.88 -2.74 -1.36
CA ILE A 170 0.92 -3.55 -0.61
C ILE A 170 1.70 -4.42 0.38
N CYS A 171 1.36 -4.32 1.64
CA CYS A 171 1.96 -5.14 2.70
C CYS A 171 0.87 -5.61 3.66
N GLY A 172 1.10 -6.72 4.33
CA GLY A 172 0.14 -7.19 5.33
C GLY A 172 0.48 -8.56 5.90
N ASN A 173 -0.25 -8.90 6.95
CA ASN A 173 -0.24 -10.23 7.54
C ASN A 173 -1.67 -10.83 7.48
N PRO A 174 -2.12 -11.26 6.30
CA PRO A 174 -3.45 -11.82 6.12
C PRO A 174 -3.66 -13.08 6.96
N PRO A 175 -4.90 -13.41 7.34
CA PRO A 175 -5.19 -14.63 8.06
C PRO A 175 -4.87 -15.86 7.19
N TYR A 176 -4.22 -16.84 7.80
CA TYR A 176 -3.93 -18.13 7.19
C TYR A 176 -4.71 -19.23 7.90
N SER A 177 -5.32 -20.11 7.09
CA SER A 177 -6.08 -21.26 7.55
C SER A 177 -6.01 -22.34 6.48
N GLY A 178 -5.44 -23.50 6.82
CA GLY A 178 -5.33 -24.63 5.89
C GLY A 178 -6.71 -25.13 5.46
N GLY A 179 -6.84 -25.63 4.22
CA GLY A 179 -8.11 -25.97 3.60
C GLY A 179 -9.03 -26.91 4.40
N THR A 180 -8.45 -27.74 5.29
CA THR A 180 -9.23 -28.68 6.15
C THR A 180 -9.88 -28.02 7.36
N VAL A 181 -9.37 -26.87 7.82
CA VAL A 181 -9.84 -26.17 9.04
C VAL A 181 -10.58 -24.87 8.73
N GLN A 182 -10.73 -24.51 7.45
CA GLN A 182 -11.48 -23.33 7.03
C GLN A 182 -12.96 -23.44 7.36
N SER A 183 -13.55 -22.32 7.80
CA SER A 183 -14.99 -22.19 7.97
C SER A 183 -15.73 -22.24 6.62
N VAL A 184 -17.07 -22.31 6.67
CA VAL A 184 -17.90 -22.26 5.47
C VAL A 184 -17.72 -20.92 4.77
N GLU A 185 -17.75 -19.83 5.51
CA GLU A 185 -17.60 -18.45 4.98
C GLU A 185 -16.23 -18.26 4.31
N GLN A 186 -15.15 -18.79 4.91
CA GLN A 186 -13.82 -18.74 4.32
C GLN A 186 -13.72 -19.51 3.00
N LYS A 187 -14.43 -20.64 2.89
CA LYS A 187 -14.50 -21.40 1.65
C LYS A 187 -15.31 -20.66 0.57
N GLU A 188 -16.41 -20.01 0.94
CA GLU A 188 -17.19 -19.15 0.03
C GLU A 188 -16.35 -17.97 -0.47
N ASP A 189 -15.56 -17.34 0.40
CA ASP A 189 -14.63 -16.27 0.03
C ASP A 189 -13.63 -16.72 -1.02
N LEU A 190 -12.99 -17.89 -0.79
CA LEU A 190 -12.05 -18.46 -1.75
C LEU A 190 -12.76 -18.88 -3.05
N GLU A 191 -13.94 -19.45 -2.96
CA GLU A 191 -14.74 -19.81 -4.15
C GLU A 191 -14.98 -18.57 -5.04
N ALA A 192 -15.37 -17.45 -4.44
CA ALA A 192 -15.58 -16.21 -5.17
C ALA A 192 -14.30 -15.70 -5.84
N VAL A 193 -13.14 -15.76 -5.13
CA VAL A 193 -11.85 -15.30 -5.66
C VAL A 193 -11.32 -16.22 -6.77
N PHE A 194 -11.50 -17.54 -6.64
CA PHE A 194 -10.96 -18.53 -7.58
C PHE A 194 -11.95 -18.96 -8.67
N SER A 195 -13.19 -18.48 -8.65
CA SER A 195 -14.21 -18.81 -9.65
C SER A 195 -13.71 -18.54 -11.06
N GLY A 196 -13.82 -19.57 -11.92
CA GLY A 196 -13.35 -19.50 -13.31
C GLY A 196 -11.84 -19.58 -13.52
N ARG A 197 -11.04 -19.67 -12.46
CA ARG A 197 -9.55 -19.68 -12.53
C ARG A 197 -8.94 -21.03 -12.22
N ALA A 198 -9.48 -21.75 -11.25
CA ALA A 198 -8.99 -23.06 -10.84
C ALA A 198 -10.07 -23.95 -10.26
N ASN A 199 -10.11 -25.22 -10.67
CA ASN A 199 -11.06 -26.18 -10.14
C ASN A 199 -10.63 -26.81 -8.80
N SER A 200 -9.36 -26.64 -8.40
CA SER A 200 -8.76 -27.32 -7.25
C SER A 200 -8.34 -26.39 -6.11
N TRP A 201 -9.02 -25.26 -5.95
CA TRP A 201 -8.75 -24.25 -4.93
C TRP A 201 -9.05 -24.70 -3.48
N LYS A 202 -9.92 -25.71 -3.31
CA LYS A 202 -10.44 -26.13 -1.99
C LYS A 202 -9.38 -26.61 -1.00
N SER A 203 -8.17 -26.96 -1.46
CA SER A 203 -7.05 -27.34 -0.61
C SER A 203 -6.06 -26.20 -0.34
N LEU A 204 -6.29 -25.02 -0.96
CA LEU A 204 -5.42 -23.88 -0.75
C LEU A 204 -5.60 -23.29 0.64
N ASP A 205 -4.53 -22.71 1.18
CA ASP A 205 -4.58 -21.93 2.41
C ASP A 205 -5.40 -20.65 2.17
N TYR A 206 -6.13 -20.19 3.18
CA TYR A 206 -6.99 -19.01 3.08
C TYR A 206 -6.23 -17.75 2.62
N VAL A 207 -4.99 -17.60 3.05
CA VAL A 207 -4.12 -16.48 2.62
C VAL A 207 -3.92 -16.42 1.11
N SER A 208 -4.09 -17.52 0.37
CA SER A 208 -3.97 -17.56 -1.09
C SER A 208 -4.92 -16.58 -1.79
N GLY A 209 -6.08 -16.30 -1.19
CA GLY A 209 -7.02 -15.30 -1.69
C GLY A 209 -6.42 -13.90 -1.81
N TRP A 210 -5.58 -13.49 -0.84
CA TRP A 210 -4.89 -12.18 -0.88
C TRP A 210 -3.86 -12.10 -2.00
N PHE A 211 -3.14 -13.17 -2.27
CA PHE A 211 -2.19 -13.22 -3.38
C PHE A 211 -2.89 -13.08 -4.74
N VAL A 212 -4.04 -13.71 -4.93
CA VAL A 212 -4.82 -13.57 -6.17
C VAL A 212 -5.42 -12.16 -6.28
N LYS A 213 -5.97 -11.63 -5.21
CA LYS A 213 -6.48 -10.23 -5.18
C LYS A 213 -5.37 -9.22 -5.47
N PHE A 214 -4.16 -9.44 -4.95
CA PHE A 214 -2.99 -8.63 -5.28
C PHE A 214 -2.63 -8.73 -6.76
N ALA A 215 -2.58 -9.93 -7.31
CA ALA A 215 -2.27 -10.14 -8.73
C ALA A 215 -3.30 -9.42 -9.64
N ASP A 216 -4.59 -9.46 -9.29
CA ASP A 216 -5.63 -8.71 -9.99
C ASP A 216 -5.43 -7.20 -9.91
N PHE A 217 -5.11 -6.70 -8.71
CA PHE A 217 -4.83 -5.28 -8.49
C PHE A 217 -3.62 -4.81 -9.30
N ALA A 218 -2.54 -5.60 -9.31
CA ALA A 218 -1.29 -5.26 -10.01
C ALA A 218 -1.42 -5.26 -11.54
N ARG A 219 -2.50 -5.80 -12.12
CA ARG A 219 -2.81 -5.66 -13.55
C ARG A 219 -3.14 -4.21 -13.93
N HIS A 220 -3.70 -3.46 -13.01
CA HIS A 220 -4.24 -2.12 -13.24
C HIS A 220 -3.36 -1.02 -12.64
N VAL A 221 -2.46 -1.37 -11.72
CA VAL A 221 -1.66 -0.41 -10.94
C VAL A 221 -0.22 -0.88 -10.93
N ASP A 222 0.73 0.04 -11.03
CA ASP A 222 2.13 -0.25 -10.73
C ASP A 222 2.27 -0.46 -9.22
N ALA A 223 2.27 -1.73 -8.81
CA ALA A 223 2.26 -2.12 -7.41
C ALA A 223 3.27 -3.21 -7.10
N CYS A 224 3.92 -3.08 -5.96
CA CYS A 224 4.76 -4.11 -5.37
C CYS A 224 4.14 -4.62 -4.07
N GLY A 225 4.03 -5.95 -3.90
CA GLY A 225 3.36 -6.54 -2.75
C GLY A 225 4.23 -7.53 -1.98
N ALA A 226 4.06 -7.54 -0.64
CA ALA A 226 4.68 -8.50 0.25
C ALA A 226 3.74 -8.86 1.40
N PHE A 227 3.42 -10.15 1.51
CA PHE A 227 2.58 -10.67 2.60
C PHE A 227 3.36 -11.60 3.52
N VAL A 228 3.11 -11.48 4.81
CA VAL A 228 3.51 -12.51 5.76
C VAL A 228 2.58 -13.69 5.57
N SER A 229 3.14 -14.88 5.41
CA SER A 229 2.36 -16.10 5.26
C SER A 229 3.08 -17.31 5.84
N THR A 230 2.38 -18.44 5.92
CA THR A 230 2.99 -19.71 6.29
C THR A 230 3.85 -20.26 5.14
N LYS A 231 4.86 -21.05 5.48
CA LYS A 231 5.74 -21.72 4.50
C LYS A 231 4.97 -22.60 3.51
N SER A 232 3.77 -23.04 3.87
CA SER A 232 2.92 -23.91 3.05
C SER A 232 2.63 -23.31 1.66
N ILE A 233 2.53 -21.97 1.56
CA ILE A 233 2.24 -21.30 0.28
C ILE A 233 3.33 -21.49 -0.78
N CYS A 234 4.55 -21.80 -0.34
CA CYS A 234 5.72 -22.08 -1.19
C CYS A 234 6.05 -23.58 -1.27
N GLN A 235 5.17 -24.47 -0.82
CA GLN A 235 5.43 -25.92 -0.76
C GLN A 235 4.26 -26.77 -1.26
N GLY A 236 4.60 -27.98 -1.74
CA GLY A 236 3.64 -29.02 -2.10
C GLY A 236 2.62 -28.59 -3.16
N GLU A 237 1.40 -29.01 -2.97
CA GLU A 237 0.30 -28.77 -3.92
C GLU A 237 -0.05 -27.29 -4.11
N GLN A 238 0.24 -26.44 -3.13
CA GLN A 238 -0.07 -25.02 -3.20
C GLN A 238 0.72 -24.33 -4.31
N VAL A 239 1.99 -24.71 -4.50
CA VAL A 239 2.83 -24.15 -5.56
C VAL A 239 2.23 -24.40 -6.93
N ALA A 240 1.85 -25.64 -7.22
CA ALA A 240 1.32 -26.02 -8.52
C ALA A 240 -0.07 -25.42 -8.82
N ARG A 241 -0.83 -25.04 -7.78
CA ARG A 241 -2.21 -24.56 -7.92
C ARG A 241 -2.33 -23.04 -7.87
N LEU A 242 -1.54 -22.37 -7.03
CA LEU A 242 -1.62 -20.93 -6.80
C LEU A 242 -0.73 -20.13 -7.76
N TRP A 243 0.55 -20.49 -7.85
CA TRP A 243 1.53 -19.66 -8.55
C TRP A 243 1.28 -19.50 -10.06
N PRO A 244 0.78 -20.53 -10.80
CA PRO A 244 0.40 -20.30 -12.19
C PRO A 244 -0.67 -19.22 -12.38
N ILE A 245 -1.63 -19.11 -11.44
CA ILE A 245 -2.67 -18.09 -11.49
C ILE A 245 -2.06 -16.70 -11.29
N ILE A 246 -1.15 -16.56 -10.34
CA ILE A 246 -0.47 -15.30 -10.03
C ILE A 246 0.38 -14.85 -11.23
N PHE A 247 1.20 -15.74 -11.79
CA PHE A 247 2.08 -15.42 -12.93
C PHE A 247 1.37 -15.22 -14.26
N GLN A 248 0.15 -15.74 -14.44
CA GLN A 248 -0.68 -15.43 -15.61
C GLN A 248 -1.33 -14.04 -15.50
N SER A 249 -1.33 -13.47 -14.31
CA SER A 249 -1.99 -12.19 -14.01
C SER A 249 -1.06 -10.99 -14.10
N GLY A 250 0.29 -11.20 -14.12
CA GLY A 250 1.26 -10.11 -14.11
C GLY A 250 2.28 -10.14 -15.23
#